data_c38045a131c56a2ddc30458dfb6f8e4d
#
_entry.id   c38045a131c56a2ddc30458dfb6f8e4d
#
_cell.length_a   1.000
_cell.length_b   1.000
_cell.length_c   1.000
_cell.angle_alpha   90.00
_cell.angle_beta   90.00
_cell.angle_gamma   90.00
#
_symmetry.space_group_name_H-M   'P 1'
#
loop_
_entity.id
_entity.type
_entity.pdbx_description
1 polymer ?
#
loop_
_entity_poly.entity_id
_entity_poly.type
_entity_poly.pdbx_seq_one_letter_code
_entity_poly.pdbx_strand_id
1 'polypeptide(L)'
;MLPVLFYVLWMGGCDFAPLPVPPKIQELTIVPDHIQQHIIAKDRIQLLYEDDVTYYLVMFSKGNVLASVAANEDRLVIHFKEGSEQKKEAQPYVYAINKSPELTIIELYINGKSMPIDRMTRM
;
A
#
# COMPACT_ATOMS: atom_id res chain seq x y z
N MET A 1 44.43 -14.71 -7.57
CA MET A 1 43.97 -14.45 -7.41
C MET A 1 43.25 -14.45 -7.14
N LEU A 2 42.89 -14.57 -6.71
CA LEU A 2 42.03 -14.52 -6.51
C LEU A 2 41.29 -14.18 -6.14
N PRO A 3 40.88 -14.18 -5.84
CA PRO A 3 39.99 -13.98 -5.53
C PRO A 3 39.10 -14.02 -5.60
N VAL A 4 38.74 -14.45 -5.67
CA VAL A 4 37.76 -14.41 -5.71
C VAL A 4 37.14 -14.90 -5.39
N LEU A 5 37.18 -15.35 -5.07
CA LEU A 5 36.51 -15.61 -4.74
C LEU A 5 36.06 -15.42 -4.00
N PHE A 6 36.31 -15.23 -3.78
CA PHE A 6 35.71 -14.88 -3.22
C PHE A 6 35.02 -14.46 -3.23
N TYR A 7 34.76 -14.49 -3.39
CA TYR A 7 33.94 -14.12 -3.58
C TYR A 7 33.19 -14.56 -3.67
N VAL A 8 33.20 -15.05 -3.63
CA VAL A 8 32.42 -15.41 -3.80
C VAL A 8 31.94 -15.74 -3.33
N LEU A 9 32.11 -16.05 -2.86
CA LEU A 9 31.51 -16.17 -2.42
C LEU A 9 30.99 -15.75 -1.93
N TRP A 10 30.97 -15.34 -1.89
CA TRP A 10 30.26 -14.95 -1.59
C TRP A 10 29.50 -14.87 -1.78
N MET A 11 29.25 -15.04 -1.97
CA MET A 11 28.43 -15.03 -2.25
C MET A 11 27.90 -15.51 -2.19
N GLY A 12 27.83 -15.82 -2.01
CA GLY A 12 27.17 -16.30 -1.90
C GLY A 12 26.73 -16.60 -1.47
N GLY A 13 26.56 -16.88 -1.39
CA GLY A 13 25.88 -17.21 -1.06
C GLY A 13 25.27 -17.08 -0.35
N CYS A 14 25.31 -17.11 -0.13
CA CYS A 14 24.55 -17.07 0.75
C CYS A 14 23.31 -17.53 0.65
N ASP A 15 23.08 -18.58 1.09
CA ASP A 15 21.91 -18.80 1.09
C ASP A 15 21.20 -18.18 2.06
N PHE A 16 20.81 -17.09 1.85
CA PHE A 16 20.12 -16.30 2.74
C PHE A 16 18.69 -16.50 2.60
N ALA A 17 17.93 -16.17 3.62
CA ALA A 17 16.52 -15.96 3.48
C ALA A 17 16.32 -14.87 2.43
N PRO A 18 15.37 -15.05 1.51
CA PRO A 18 15.11 -14.01 0.52
C PRO A 18 14.66 -12.73 1.20
N LEU A 19 15.09 -11.62 0.66
CA LEU A 19 14.63 -10.33 1.12
C LEU A 19 13.15 -10.20 0.88
N PRO A 20 12.41 -9.54 1.78
CA PRO A 20 11.01 -9.28 1.55
C PRO A 20 10.82 -8.50 0.25
N VAL A 21 9.78 -8.85 -0.49
CA VAL A 21 9.45 -8.11 -1.70
C VAL A 21 8.98 -6.73 -1.28
N PRO A 22 9.53 -5.65 -1.86
CA PRO A 22 9.06 -4.32 -1.50
C PRO A 22 7.59 -4.15 -1.86
N PRO A 23 6.81 -3.43 -1.05
CA PRO A 23 5.41 -3.22 -1.35
C PRO A 23 5.24 -2.33 -2.57
N LYS A 24 4.12 -2.52 -3.25
CA LYS A 24 3.78 -1.74 -4.45
C LYS A 24 2.40 -1.17 -4.31
N ILE A 25 2.20 0.02 -4.85
CA ILE A 25 0.89 0.66 -4.88
C ILE A 25 0.64 1.15 -6.31
N GLN A 26 -0.60 0.97 -6.76
CA GLN A 26 -0.99 1.39 -8.09
C GLN A 26 -2.40 1.92 -8.03
N GLU A 27 -2.61 3.12 -8.58
CA GLU A 27 -3.95 3.68 -8.67
C GLU A 27 -4.74 2.94 -9.74
N LEU A 28 -5.99 2.60 -9.43
CA LEU A 28 -6.90 1.96 -10.36
C LEU A 28 -7.81 3.04 -10.96
N THR A 29 -7.66 3.29 -12.26
CA THR A 29 -8.54 4.22 -12.97
C THR A 29 -9.86 3.55 -13.31
N ILE A 30 -9.85 2.23 -13.47
CA ILE A 30 -11.05 1.44 -13.67
C ILE A 30 -11.13 0.45 -12.50
N VAL A 31 -12.20 0.57 -11.72
CA VAL A 31 -12.37 -0.25 -10.52
C VAL A 31 -13.22 -1.47 -10.88
N PRO A 32 -12.71 -2.69 -10.66
CA PRO A 32 -13.50 -3.89 -10.92
C PRO A 32 -14.78 -3.93 -10.11
N ASP A 33 -15.83 -4.52 -10.66
CA ASP A 33 -17.13 -4.55 -10.00
C ASP A 33 -17.09 -5.22 -8.65
N HIS A 34 -16.32 -6.29 -8.50
CA HIS A 34 -16.25 -7.01 -7.23
C HIS A 34 -15.60 -6.20 -6.12
N ILE A 35 -14.84 -5.18 -6.47
CA ILE A 35 -14.28 -4.25 -5.49
C ILE A 35 -15.26 -3.12 -5.24
N GLN A 36 -15.84 -2.58 -6.31
CA GLN A 36 -16.71 -1.43 -6.23
C GLN A 36 -17.93 -1.69 -5.34
N GLN A 37 -18.46 -2.91 -5.37
CA GLN A 37 -19.63 -3.25 -4.56
C GLN A 37 -19.34 -3.23 -3.07
N HIS A 38 -18.07 -3.25 -2.64
CA HIS A 38 -17.71 -3.19 -1.23
C HIS A 38 -17.37 -1.77 -0.76
N ILE A 39 -17.34 -0.80 -1.67
CA ILE A 39 -16.98 0.56 -1.32
C ILE A 39 -18.18 1.24 -0.63
N ILE A 40 -17.92 1.81 0.55
CA ILE A 40 -18.93 2.51 1.32
C ILE A 40 -18.64 4.00 1.25
N ALA A 41 -19.55 4.76 0.65
CA ALA A 41 -19.29 6.16 0.33
C ALA A 41 -19.18 7.05 1.56
N LYS A 42 -19.74 6.65 2.70
CA LYS A 42 -19.68 7.45 3.92
C LYS A 42 -18.34 7.36 4.64
N ASP A 43 -17.53 6.34 4.35
CA ASP A 43 -16.23 6.17 4.96
C ASP A 43 -15.20 6.89 4.12
N ARG A 44 -14.36 7.72 4.75
CA ARG A 44 -13.35 8.45 4.02
C ARG A 44 -12.21 7.56 3.57
N ILE A 45 -11.77 6.67 4.46
CA ILE A 45 -10.64 5.78 4.20
C ILE A 45 -11.05 4.38 4.57
N GLN A 46 -11.00 3.46 3.60
CA GLN A 46 -11.38 2.09 3.85
C GLN A 46 -10.41 1.16 3.15
N LEU A 47 -10.16 0.02 3.78
CA LEU A 47 -9.24 -0.99 3.27
C LEU A 47 -10.03 -2.27 3.01
N LEU A 48 -9.96 -2.75 1.78
CA LEU A 48 -10.59 -3.99 1.36
C LEU A 48 -9.48 -4.99 1.06
N TYR A 49 -9.64 -6.23 1.51
CA TYR A 49 -8.58 -7.21 1.28
C TYR A 49 -9.15 -8.58 0.99
N GLU A 50 -8.39 -9.34 0.20
CA GLU A 50 -8.73 -10.72 -0.17
C GLU A 50 -7.88 -11.71 0.63
N ASP A 51 -6.62 -11.36 0.85
CA ASP A 51 -5.66 -12.22 1.54
C ASP A 51 -4.60 -11.33 2.19
N ASP A 52 -3.49 -11.94 2.60
CA ASP A 52 -2.43 -11.22 3.32
C ASP A 52 -1.51 -10.41 2.42
N VAL A 53 -1.67 -10.51 1.10
CA VAL A 53 -0.74 -9.87 0.16
C VAL A 53 -1.42 -8.85 -0.74
N THR A 54 -2.74 -8.95 -0.96
CA THR A 54 -3.46 -8.08 -1.87
C THR A 54 -4.50 -7.25 -1.13
N TYR A 55 -4.31 -5.94 -1.15
CA TYR A 55 -5.19 -4.99 -0.48
C TYR A 55 -5.64 -3.93 -1.46
N TYR A 56 -6.83 -3.39 -1.23
CA TYR A 56 -7.35 -2.26 -1.99
C TYR A 56 -7.69 -1.15 -1.03
N LEU A 57 -7.07 -0.01 -1.23
CA LEU A 57 -7.31 1.14 -0.37
C LEU A 57 -8.18 2.13 -1.12
N VAL A 58 -9.26 2.54 -0.49
CA VAL A 58 -10.20 3.52 -1.06
C VAL A 58 -10.17 4.76 -0.19
N MET A 59 -9.88 5.89 -0.82
CA MET A 59 -9.85 7.17 -0.14
C MET A 59 -10.71 8.17 -0.89
N PHE A 60 -11.62 8.81 -0.18
CA PHE A 60 -12.44 9.87 -0.77
C PHE A 60 -11.78 11.21 -0.50
N SER A 61 -11.61 12.01 -1.54
CA SER A 61 -10.96 13.31 -1.43
C SER A 61 -11.56 14.29 -2.43
N LYS A 62 -11.59 15.56 -2.04
CA LYS A 62 -11.97 16.66 -2.94
C LYS A 62 -10.76 17.25 -3.67
N GLY A 63 -9.57 16.85 -3.31
CA GLY A 63 -8.33 17.29 -3.96
C GLY A 63 -7.72 16.19 -4.78
N ASN A 64 -6.55 16.48 -5.35
CA ASN A 64 -5.75 15.47 -6.02
C ASN A 64 -4.96 14.69 -4.97
N VAL A 65 -4.76 13.39 -5.24
CA VAL A 65 -4.10 12.51 -4.29
C VAL A 65 -2.95 11.81 -4.97
N LEU A 66 -1.79 11.81 -4.31
CA LEU A 66 -0.63 11.01 -4.71
C LEU A 66 -0.34 10.04 -3.57
N ALA A 67 -0.02 8.82 -3.92
CA ALA A 67 0.17 7.76 -2.93
C ALA A 67 1.52 7.08 -3.10
N SER A 68 2.11 6.70 -1.98
CA SER A 68 3.33 5.90 -1.97
C SER A 68 3.30 4.95 -0.79
N VAL A 69 4.07 3.86 -0.90
CA VAL A 69 4.15 2.86 0.17
C VAL A 69 5.60 2.53 0.43
N ALA A 70 5.88 2.14 1.66
CA ALA A 70 7.20 1.68 2.07
C ALA A 70 7.04 0.61 3.13
N ALA A 71 8.06 -0.23 3.26
CA ALA A 71 8.14 -1.22 4.31
C ALA A 71 9.11 -0.72 5.37
N ASN A 72 8.72 -0.86 6.64
CA ASN A 72 9.57 -0.51 7.75
C ASN A 72 9.39 -1.59 8.81
N GLU A 73 10.35 -2.53 8.88
CA GLU A 73 10.27 -3.70 9.76
C GLU A 73 9.03 -4.52 9.39
N ASP A 74 8.07 -4.66 10.32
CA ASP A 74 6.84 -5.42 10.08
C ASP A 74 5.69 -4.52 9.67
N ARG A 75 5.97 -3.27 9.26
CA ARG A 75 4.95 -2.27 8.98
C ARG A 75 4.88 -1.95 7.50
N LEU A 76 3.67 -1.85 7.00
CA LEU A 76 3.38 -1.23 5.72
C LEU A 76 3.02 0.21 5.99
N VAL A 77 3.82 1.15 5.49
CA VAL A 77 3.57 2.57 5.71
C VAL A 77 3.05 3.17 4.41
N ILE A 78 1.86 3.73 4.48
CA ILE A 78 1.19 4.31 3.31
C ILE A 78 1.18 5.82 3.51
N HIS A 79 1.73 6.54 2.54
CA HIS A 79 1.75 8.00 2.55
C HIS A 79 0.88 8.53 1.44
N PHE A 80 -0.05 9.41 1.79
CA PHE A 80 -0.82 10.17 0.83
C PHE A 80 -0.43 11.63 0.89
N LYS A 81 -0.33 12.23 -0.28
CA LYS A 81 -0.23 13.68 -0.39
C LYS A 81 -1.51 14.17 -1.02
N GLU A 82 -2.30 14.90 -0.25
CA GLU A 82 -3.59 15.40 -0.67
C GLU A 82 -3.45 16.90 -0.94
N GLY A 83 -3.82 17.31 -2.14
CA GLY A 83 -3.80 18.71 -2.52
C GLY A 83 -5.02 19.46 -1.98
N SER A 84 -5.09 20.75 -2.30
CA SER A 84 -6.21 21.58 -1.89
C SER A 84 -7.51 21.09 -2.54
N GLU A 85 -8.62 21.37 -1.85
CA GLU A 85 -9.94 20.97 -2.36
C GLU A 85 -10.29 21.77 -3.61
N GLN A 86 -10.53 21.06 -4.71
CA GLN A 86 -10.86 21.67 -5.99
C GLN A 86 -12.17 21.14 -6.56
N LYS A 87 -12.74 20.11 -5.97
CA LYS A 87 -13.98 19.47 -6.42
C LYS A 87 -15.09 19.76 -5.42
N LYS A 88 -16.32 19.81 -5.92
CA LYS A 88 -17.45 20.06 -5.04
C LYS A 88 -17.73 18.89 -4.14
N GLU A 89 -17.54 17.68 -4.65
CA GLU A 89 -17.81 16.46 -3.91
C GLU A 89 -16.56 15.62 -3.87
N ALA A 90 -16.42 14.86 -2.78
CA ALA A 90 -15.31 13.94 -2.65
C ALA A 90 -15.42 12.83 -3.68
N GLN A 91 -14.32 12.52 -4.33
CA GLN A 91 -14.22 11.48 -5.33
C GLN A 91 -13.43 10.29 -4.77
N PRO A 92 -13.80 9.06 -5.12
CA PRO A 92 -13.04 7.91 -4.66
C PRO A 92 -11.74 7.76 -5.44
N TYR A 93 -10.67 7.53 -4.72
CA TYR A 93 -9.39 7.12 -5.26
C TYR A 93 -9.14 5.71 -4.79
N VAL A 94 -8.94 4.77 -5.71
CA VAL A 94 -8.79 3.36 -5.40
C VAL A 94 -7.38 2.93 -5.77
N TYR A 95 -6.71 2.29 -4.83
CA TYR A 95 -5.33 1.86 -5.01
C TYR A 95 -5.22 0.37 -4.74
N ALA A 96 -4.56 -0.35 -5.64
CA ALA A 96 -4.20 -1.74 -5.40
C ALA A 96 -2.84 -1.75 -4.71
N ILE A 97 -2.74 -2.47 -3.61
CA ILE A 97 -1.51 -2.58 -2.83
C ILE A 97 -1.12 -4.05 -2.75
N ASN A 98 0.12 -4.34 -3.13
CA ASN A 98 0.70 -5.66 -2.95
C ASN A 98 1.80 -5.55 -1.92
N LYS A 99 1.79 -6.45 -0.95
CA LYS A 99 2.78 -6.44 0.12
C LYS A 99 3.15 -7.85 0.51
N SER A 100 4.29 -7.96 1.16
CA SER A 100 4.71 -9.21 1.77
C SER A 100 3.82 -9.53 2.98
N PRO A 101 3.50 -10.82 3.22
CA PRO A 101 2.67 -11.17 4.37
C PRO A 101 3.32 -10.85 5.72
N GLU A 102 4.64 -10.64 5.76
CA GLU A 102 5.32 -10.24 7.00
C GLU A 102 4.97 -8.83 7.45
N LEU A 103 4.44 -7.99 6.56
CA LEU A 103 4.05 -6.64 6.92
C LEU A 103 2.64 -6.70 7.52
N THR A 104 2.58 -6.93 8.83
CA THR A 104 1.32 -7.19 9.52
C THR A 104 0.67 -5.95 10.09
N ILE A 105 1.41 -4.85 10.20
CA ILE A 105 0.91 -3.59 10.75
C ILE A 105 0.82 -2.59 9.61
N ILE A 106 -0.33 -1.93 9.50
CA ILE A 106 -0.57 -0.94 8.46
C ILE A 106 -0.70 0.43 9.09
N GLU A 107 0.14 1.37 8.64
CA GLU A 107 0.09 2.75 9.09
C GLU A 107 -0.20 3.66 7.90
N LEU A 108 -1.02 4.66 8.11
CA LEU A 108 -1.45 5.55 7.06
C LEU A 108 -1.24 6.99 7.47
N TYR A 109 -0.66 7.77 6.57
CA TYR A 109 -0.40 9.19 6.78
C TYR A 109 -0.97 9.99 5.62
N ILE A 110 -1.58 11.12 5.94
CA ILE A 110 -2.00 12.10 4.94
C ILE A 110 -1.28 13.40 5.25
N ASN A 111 -0.49 13.86 4.29
CA ASN A 111 0.31 15.08 4.43
C ASN A 111 1.17 15.06 5.70
N GLY A 112 1.75 13.88 5.98
CA GLY A 112 2.63 13.69 7.14
C GLY A 112 1.92 13.46 8.46
N LYS A 113 0.60 13.44 8.47
CA LYS A 113 -0.18 13.28 9.70
C LYS A 113 -0.81 11.91 9.75
N SER A 114 -0.65 11.22 10.88
CA SER A 114 -1.21 9.89 11.06
C SER A 114 -2.75 9.95 11.02
N MET A 115 -3.33 9.05 10.24
CA MET A 115 -4.78 9.00 10.06
C MET A 115 -5.29 7.58 10.28
N PRO A 116 -6.45 7.43 10.93
CA PRO A 116 -7.02 6.10 11.09
C PRO A 116 -7.67 5.61 9.80
N ILE A 117 -7.73 4.29 9.66
CA ILE A 117 -8.51 3.65 8.61
C ILE A 117 -9.90 3.42 9.20
N ASP A 118 -10.93 3.96 8.52
CA ASP A 118 -12.28 3.94 9.05
C ASP A 118 -12.87 2.53 9.06
N ARG A 119 -12.49 1.70 8.11
CA ARG A 119 -13.06 0.37 7.97
C ARG A 119 -12.08 -0.56 7.26
N MET A 120 -11.99 -1.78 7.74
CA MET A 120 -11.28 -2.86 7.07
C MET A 120 -12.29 -3.97 6.78
N THR A 121 -12.40 -4.36 5.53
CA THR A 121 -13.39 -5.35 5.11
C THR A 121 -12.70 -6.45 4.32
N ARG A 122 -12.93 -7.69 4.75
CA ARG A 122 -12.49 -8.86 3.99
C ARG A 122 -13.53 -9.17 2.92
N MET A 123 -13.04 -9.28 1.70
CA MET A 123 -13.93 -9.61 0.56
C MET A 123 -14.10 -11.11 0.36
#